data_a2a3982196c87a2d7508a0a11f2e2f7f
#
_entry.id   a2a3982196c87a2d7508a0a11f2e2f7f
#
_cell.length_a   1.000
_cell.length_b   1.000
_cell.length_c   1.000
_cell.angle_alpha   90.00
_cell.angle_beta   90.00
_cell.angle_gamma   90.00
#
_symmetry.space_group_name_H-M   'P 1'
#
loop_
_entity.id
_entity.type
_entity.pdbx_description
1 polymer ?
#
loop_
_entity_poly.entity_id
_entity_poly.type
_entity_poly.pdbx_seq_one_letter_code
_entity_poly.pdbx_strand_id
1 'polypeptide(L)'
;MKIKNICGIDFEEYNGEYFSDRPIKLNVYCITYNHREYIRDCLEGVVNQITDFEFEVVIFDDASTDGTSDIIREYCNKYPQLIHAFIAKENSYINPVRYDLTLEFRKNILRGEYVAFCEGDDCWTDVHKLQIQMDILQSQPDVSLTVHNGYKVNHKTRTKELMVNYEEDRYVPVPDLLSIHNGMFPTASLVGKKEIFYESFFLVTSFVQDWPIMLYASTIGDVYYISKPMCIYNYLIEQSWSSNYLLNQEKKLSLIISFQELINRFNSYTQCQFEDAVKRKRALLWAAIIDILFLPEREYLQTINNAKKLKYFFENWFEYYEKIDLIRSHLSSVSYLSFNMGLALFLKQFCGRKIYVFCASSAGERMNMALKAVGMEVECFVDNAESKNGSKFLNKKVISFNALKNQILSDKVILVASLDYDVQIVKQLQSLKDCYFISAMEFYEHFFAFDK
;
A
#
# COMPACT_ATOMS: atom_id res chain seq x y z
N MET A 1 -14.61 6.66 35.58
CA MET A 1 -14.89 5.59 34.63
C MET A 1 -16.40 5.46 34.44
N LYS A 2 -16.87 5.48 33.21
CA LYS A 2 -18.26 5.22 32.82
C LYS A 2 -18.30 4.10 31.80
N ILE A 3 -19.44 3.38 31.71
CA ILE A 3 -19.65 2.46 30.59
C ILE A 3 -20.40 3.21 29.49
N LYS A 4 -19.87 3.16 28.28
CA LYS A 4 -20.44 3.78 27.09
C LYS A 4 -20.64 2.69 26.04
N ASN A 5 -21.83 2.58 25.49
CA ASN A 5 -22.11 1.69 24.37
C ASN A 5 -21.95 2.48 23.06
N ILE A 6 -21.12 1.96 22.15
CA ILE A 6 -20.89 2.55 20.84
C ILE A 6 -21.04 1.43 19.81
N CYS A 7 -21.98 1.57 18.89
CA CYS A 7 -22.30 0.57 17.87
C CYS A 7 -22.47 -0.87 18.41
N GLY A 8 -23.07 -1.01 19.61
CA GLY A 8 -23.32 -2.30 20.24
C GLY A 8 -22.16 -2.87 21.06
N ILE A 9 -21.00 -2.20 21.11
CA ILE A 9 -19.85 -2.61 21.92
C ILE A 9 -19.76 -1.71 23.17
N ASP A 10 -19.57 -2.34 24.33
CA ASP A 10 -19.39 -1.63 25.60
C ASP A 10 -17.92 -1.24 25.80
N PHE A 11 -17.73 0.01 26.17
CA PHE A 11 -16.42 0.60 26.49
C PHE A 11 -16.38 1.08 27.93
N GLU A 12 -15.24 0.90 28.59
CA GLU A 12 -14.86 1.69 29.74
C GLU A 12 -14.36 3.05 29.26
N GLU A 13 -15.11 4.13 29.54
CA GLU A 13 -14.72 5.49 29.22
C GLU A 13 -14.00 6.13 30.42
N TYR A 14 -12.85 6.74 30.17
CA TYR A 14 -12.01 7.45 31.13
C TYR A 14 -11.90 8.93 30.74
N ASN A 15 -12.10 9.82 31.73
CA ASN A 15 -11.85 11.26 31.64
C ASN A 15 -12.78 12.06 30.70
N GLY A 16 -13.84 11.46 30.15
CA GLY A 16 -14.76 12.15 29.22
C GLY A 16 -15.37 13.44 29.78
N GLU A 17 -15.52 13.54 31.11
CA GLU A 17 -16.03 14.73 31.79
C GLU A 17 -15.14 15.98 31.69
N TYR A 18 -13.84 15.82 31.46
CA TYR A 18 -12.91 16.95 31.31
C TYR A 18 -12.97 17.63 29.95
N PHE A 19 -13.65 16.99 28.98
CA PHE A 19 -13.64 17.42 27.58
C PHE A 19 -14.99 17.94 27.08
N SER A 20 -16.09 17.76 27.81
CA SER A 20 -17.46 18.10 27.34
C SER A 20 -17.62 19.53 26.84
N ASP A 21 -16.99 20.50 27.49
CA ASP A 21 -17.16 21.94 27.19
C ASP A 21 -15.84 22.65 26.81
N ARG A 22 -14.75 21.90 26.67
CA ARG A 22 -13.43 22.47 26.35
C ARG A 22 -13.26 22.61 24.85
N PRO A 23 -12.85 23.76 24.29
CA PRO A 23 -12.52 23.90 22.89
C PRO A 23 -11.22 23.16 22.60
N ILE A 24 -11.30 22.14 21.76
CA ILE A 24 -10.16 21.35 21.32
C ILE A 24 -9.84 21.70 19.86
N LYS A 25 -8.60 22.10 19.58
CA LYS A 25 -8.14 22.42 18.23
C LYS A 25 -7.81 21.14 17.44
N LEU A 26 -7.16 20.18 18.11
CA LEU A 26 -6.67 18.95 17.48
C LEU A 26 -6.93 17.73 18.39
N ASN A 27 -7.40 16.64 17.80
CA ASN A 27 -7.38 15.32 18.44
C ASN A 27 -6.20 14.50 17.96
N VAL A 28 -5.45 13.92 18.88
CA VAL A 28 -4.56 12.79 18.57
C VAL A 28 -5.36 11.50 18.71
N TYR A 29 -5.54 10.77 17.64
CA TYR A 29 -6.28 9.52 17.62
C TYR A 29 -5.31 8.34 17.71
N CYS A 30 -5.31 7.64 18.84
CA CYS A 30 -4.45 6.49 19.11
C CYS A 30 -5.30 5.20 19.12
N ILE A 31 -5.04 4.31 18.17
CA ILE A 31 -5.65 2.98 18.12
C ILE A 31 -4.63 1.98 18.65
N THR A 32 -5.06 1.06 19.51
CA THR A 32 -4.16 0.04 20.06
C THR A 32 -4.84 -1.29 20.29
N TYR A 33 -4.08 -2.39 20.17
CA TYR A 33 -4.48 -3.74 20.54
C TYR A 33 -3.24 -4.60 20.80
N ASN A 34 -3.04 -5.02 22.04
CA ASN A 34 -1.90 -5.84 22.46
C ASN A 34 -0.53 -5.22 22.13
N HIS A 35 -0.34 -3.95 22.48
CA HIS A 35 0.88 -3.19 22.26
C HIS A 35 1.63 -2.87 23.57
N ARG A 36 1.59 -3.76 24.59
CA ARG A 36 2.18 -3.53 25.91
C ARG A 36 3.63 -3.06 25.86
N GLU A 37 4.44 -3.61 24.95
CA GLU A 37 5.86 -3.27 24.85
C GLU A 37 6.11 -1.89 24.23
N TYR A 38 5.15 -1.35 23.48
CA TYR A 38 5.28 -0.14 22.67
C TYR A 38 4.44 1.04 23.16
N ILE A 39 3.26 0.76 23.74
CA ILE A 39 2.25 1.79 24.06
C ILE A 39 2.79 2.89 24.99
N ARG A 40 3.76 2.58 25.85
CA ARG A 40 4.38 3.56 26.74
C ARG A 40 5.18 4.59 25.94
N ASP A 41 6.00 4.16 24.98
CA ASP A 41 6.77 5.03 24.09
C ASP A 41 5.85 5.87 23.19
N CYS A 42 4.76 5.26 22.69
CA CYS A 42 3.72 5.97 21.97
C CYS A 42 3.13 7.12 22.80
N LEU A 43 2.65 6.82 24.01
CA LEU A 43 2.01 7.81 24.88
C LEU A 43 3.00 8.88 25.34
N GLU A 44 4.25 8.55 25.69
CA GLU A 44 5.30 9.54 26.01
C GLU A 44 5.56 10.48 24.83
N GLY A 45 5.64 9.95 23.58
CA GLY A 45 5.80 10.79 22.40
C GLY A 45 4.65 11.78 22.18
N VAL A 46 3.43 11.39 22.59
CA VAL A 46 2.23 12.21 22.42
C VAL A 46 2.04 13.21 23.58
N VAL A 47 2.16 12.78 24.83
CA VAL A 47 1.90 13.68 25.99
C VAL A 47 2.95 14.76 26.18
N ASN A 48 4.15 14.57 25.62
CA ASN A 48 5.25 15.53 25.66
C ASN A 48 5.23 16.53 24.49
N GLN A 49 4.18 16.54 23.65
CA GLN A 49 4.07 17.53 22.57
C GLN A 49 3.93 18.94 23.11
N ILE A 50 4.69 19.87 22.53
CA ILE A 50 4.71 21.30 22.86
C ILE A 50 3.97 22.05 21.76
N THR A 51 2.82 22.65 22.11
CA THR A 51 1.94 23.38 21.18
C THR A 51 1.46 24.68 21.81
N ASP A 52 1.12 25.64 20.96
CA ASP A 52 0.44 26.90 21.36
C ASP A 52 -1.09 26.77 21.27
N PHE A 53 -1.60 25.60 21.01
CA PHE A 53 -3.02 25.27 20.93
C PHE A 53 -3.38 24.07 21.82
N GLU A 54 -4.67 23.98 22.15
CA GLU A 54 -5.21 22.89 22.96
C GLU A 54 -5.46 21.65 22.09
N PHE A 55 -4.96 20.50 22.57
CA PHE A 55 -5.22 19.20 21.96
C PHE A 55 -5.68 18.17 22.99
N GLU A 56 -6.33 17.13 22.51
CA GLU A 56 -6.82 15.97 23.27
C GLU A 56 -6.29 14.69 22.65
N VAL A 57 -5.88 13.75 23.50
CA VAL A 57 -5.48 12.40 23.07
C VAL A 57 -6.66 11.46 23.27
N VAL A 58 -7.26 11.00 22.18
CA VAL A 58 -8.34 10.03 22.20
C VAL A 58 -7.75 8.64 21.93
N ILE A 59 -7.79 7.78 22.96
CA ILE A 59 -7.28 6.41 22.86
C ILE A 59 -8.44 5.44 22.65
N PHE A 60 -8.30 4.57 21.64
CA PHE A 60 -9.19 3.44 21.39
C PHE A 60 -8.42 2.14 21.59
N ASP A 61 -8.66 1.47 22.72
CA ASP A 61 -8.11 0.13 23.00
C ASP A 61 -9.12 -0.94 22.64
N ASP A 62 -8.80 -1.79 21.68
CA ASP A 62 -9.69 -2.80 21.11
C ASP A 62 -9.70 -4.12 21.92
N ALA A 63 -9.90 -4.01 23.24
CA ALA A 63 -9.93 -5.10 24.22
C ALA A 63 -8.57 -5.82 24.35
N SER A 64 -7.49 -5.09 24.59
CA SER A 64 -6.17 -5.69 24.84
C SER A 64 -6.17 -6.62 26.06
N THR A 65 -5.41 -7.73 25.94
CA THR A 65 -5.30 -8.77 26.97
C THR A 65 -3.89 -8.94 27.55
N ASP A 66 -2.92 -8.19 27.03
CA ASP A 66 -1.49 -8.31 27.38
C ASP A 66 -1.03 -7.35 28.49
N GLY A 67 -1.93 -6.48 28.99
CA GLY A 67 -1.64 -5.42 29.96
C GLY A 67 -1.49 -4.02 29.35
N THR A 68 -1.72 -3.85 28.04
CA THR A 68 -1.79 -2.53 27.38
C THR A 68 -2.81 -1.63 28.05
N SER A 69 -4.02 -2.13 28.34
CA SER A 69 -5.10 -1.38 28.98
C SER A 69 -4.71 -0.85 30.38
N ASP A 70 -3.86 -1.57 31.14
CA ASP A 70 -3.41 -1.11 32.46
C ASP A 70 -2.47 0.10 32.34
N ILE A 71 -1.60 0.09 31.32
CA ILE A 71 -0.74 1.26 31.03
C ILE A 71 -1.60 2.46 30.61
N ILE A 72 -2.64 2.25 29.78
CA ILE A 72 -3.55 3.33 29.39
C ILE A 72 -4.25 3.92 30.63
N ARG A 73 -4.74 3.09 31.55
CA ARG A 73 -5.35 3.55 32.80
C ARG A 73 -4.36 4.36 33.67
N GLU A 74 -3.09 3.93 33.74
CA GLU A 74 -2.02 4.69 34.41
C GLU A 74 -1.90 6.09 33.81
N TYR A 75 -1.85 6.21 32.47
CA TYR A 75 -1.73 7.50 31.80
C TYR A 75 -3.00 8.36 31.90
N CYS A 76 -4.19 7.76 31.87
CA CYS A 76 -5.44 8.48 32.14
C CYS A 76 -5.43 9.15 33.54
N ASN A 77 -4.90 8.44 34.54
CA ASN A 77 -4.79 8.99 35.91
C ASN A 77 -3.71 10.08 35.99
N LYS A 78 -2.62 9.95 35.26
CA LYS A 78 -1.50 10.91 35.26
C LYS A 78 -1.84 12.17 34.46
N TYR A 79 -2.61 12.06 33.40
CA TYR A 79 -2.96 13.16 32.48
C TYR A 79 -4.46 13.28 32.23
N PRO A 80 -5.30 13.49 33.29
CA PRO A 80 -6.75 13.40 33.15
C PRO A 80 -7.36 14.50 32.26
N GLN A 81 -6.67 15.64 32.09
CA GLN A 81 -7.13 16.75 31.25
C GLN A 81 -6.57 16.68 29.80
N LEU A 82 -5.77 15.66 29.49
CA LEU A 82 -5.18 15.49 28.17
C LEU A 82 -5.65 14.19 27.50
N ILE A 83 -5.83 13.10 28.25
CA ILE A 83 -6.15 11.78 27.74
C ILE A 83 -7.61 11.43 28.01
N HIS A 84 -8.33 11.13 26.92
CA HIS A 84 -9.69 10.60 26.90
C HIS A 84 -9.63 9.18 26.31
N ALA A 85 -9.87 8.15 27.10
CA ALA A 85 -9.68 6.77 26.63
C ALA A 85 -10.99 5.97 26.63
N PHE A 86 -11.07 5.08 25.65
CA PHE A 86 -12.13 4.09 25.44
C PHE A 86 -11.50 2.71 25.36
N ILE A 87 -11.73 1.88 26.39
CA ILE A 87 -11.25 0.50 26.48
C ILE A 87 -12.42 -0.43 26.19
N ALA A 88 -12.40 -1.11 25.04
CA ALA A 88 -13.45 -2.02 24.63
C ALA A 88 -13.51 -3.26 25.52
N LYS A 89 -14.73 -3.79 25.72
CA LYS A 89 -14.95 -5.07 26.41
C LYS A 89 -14.76 -6.27 25.50
N GLU A 90 -14.92 -6.07 24.18
CA GLU A 90 -14.81 -7.09 23.15
C GLU A 90 -13.95 -6.55 22.00
N ASN A 91 -13.15 -7.44 21.40
CA ASN A 91 -12.37 -7.08 20.24
C ASN A 91 -13.26 -6.86 19.02
N SER A 92 -13.14 -5.70 18.40
CA SER A 92 -13.93 -5.29 17.24
C SER A 92 -13.29 -5.61 15.89
N TYR A 93 -12.03 -6.06 15.88
CA TYR A 93 -11.23 -6.16 14.64
C TYR A 93 -11.86 -7.07 13.59
N ILE A 94 -12.42 -8.19 14.01
CA ILE A 94 -13.11 -9.16 13.14
C ILE A 94 -14.63 -8.93 13.07
N ASN A 95 -15.14 -7.95 13.79
CA ASN A 95 -16.56 -7.66 13.86
C ASN A 95 -17.00 -6.77 12.68
N PRO A 96 -18.13 -7.05 12.00
CA PRO A 96 -18.68 -6.19 10.95
C PRO A 96 -18.92 -4.74 11.37
N VAL A 97 -19.18 -4.49 12.66
CA VAL A 97 -19.37 -3.12 13.20
C VAL A 97 -18.09 -2.28 13.28
N ARG A 98 -16.91 -2.86 13.00
CA ARG A 98 -15.63 -2.13 13.08
C ARG A 98 -15.62 -0.83 12.27
N TYR A 99 -16.16 -0.87 11.06
CA TYR A 99 -16.23 0.33 10.20
C TYR A 99 -17.14 1.40 10.81
N ASP A 100 -18.29 0.99 11.34
CA ASP A 100 -19.25 1.88 11.99
C ASP A 100 -18.64 2.50 13.25
N LEU A 101 -17.94 1.72 14.06
CA LEU A 101 -17.19 2.21 15.21
C LEU A 101 -16.16 3.26 14.81
N THR A 102 -15.33 2.96 13.81
CA THR A 102 -14.29 3.89 13.34
C THR A 102 -14.91 5.18 12.82
N LEU A 103 -16.02 5.09 12.10
CA LEU A 103 -16.75 6.26 11.59
C LEU A 103 -17.39 7.07 12.72
N GLU A 104 -17.99 6.40 13.70
CA GLU A 104 -18.57 7.03 14.89
C GLU A 104 -17.52 7.84 15.67
N PHE A 105 -16.35 7.25 15.94
CA PHE A 105 -15.23 7.97 16.58
C PHE A 105 -14.82 9.20 15.79
N ARG A 106 -14.62 9.07 14.50
CA ARG A 106 -14.19 10.18 13.65
C ARG A 106 -15.21 11.31 13.58
N LYS A 107 -16.49 11.00 13.56
CA LYS A 107 -17.56 12.01 13.48
C LYS A 107 -17.93 12.62 14.82
N ASN A 108 -18.06 11.81 15.85
CA ASN A 108 -18.74 12.20 17.07
C ASN A 108 -17.82 12.28 18.31
N ILE A 109 -16.76 11.47 18.36
CA ILE A 109 -15.84 11.44 19.49
C ILE A 109 -14.66 12.40 19.25
N LEU A 110 -14.09 12.42 18.03
CA LEU A 110 -13.05 13.36 17.66
C LEU A 110 -13.68 14.74 17.44
N ARG A 111 -13.53 15.64 18.40
CA ARG A 111 -14.20 16.94 18.45
C ARG A 111 -13.36 18.08 17.90
N GLY A 112 -12.02 17.90 17.84
CA GLY A 112 -11.10 18.86 17.27
C GLY A 112 -11.39 19.18 15.82
N GLU A 113 -10.96 20.34 15.37
CA GLU A 113 -11.00 20.73 13.95
C GLU A 113 -10.03 19.90 13.13
N TYR A 114 -8.91 19.49 13.75
CA TYR A 114 -7.87 18.66 13.14
C TYR A 114 -7.71 17.33 13.86
N VAL A 115 -7.19 16.34 13.14
CA VAL A 115 -6.85 15.01 13.67
C VAL A 115 -5.43 14.66 13.28
N ALA A 116 -4.68 14.15 14.26
CA ALA A 116 -3.39 13.48 14.09
C ALA A 116 -3.51 12.00 14.44
N PHE A 117 -2.75 11.14 13.79
CA PHE A 117 -2.73 9.70 14.09
C PHE A 117 -1.44 9.30 14.78
N CYS A 118 -1.55 8.38 15.75
CA CYS A 118 -0.43 7.62 16.29
C CYS A 118 -0.95 6.25 16.71
N GLU A 119 -0.54 5.18 16.03
CA GLU A 119 -0.89 3.81 16.42
C GLU A 119 -0.10 3.40 17.66
N GLY A 120 -0.69 2.56 18.52
CA GLY A 120 -0.12 2.24 19.83
C GLY A 120 1.20 1.47 19.80
N ASP A 121 1.59 0.95 18.64
CA ASP A 121 2.88 0.31 18.37
C ASP A 121 3.92 1.23 17.72
N ASP A 122 3.55 2.49 17.41
CA ASP A 122 4.44 3.51 16.87
C ASP A 122 4.75 4.59 17.92
N CYS A 123 5.74 5.43 17.66
CA CYS A 123 6.02 6.56 18.55
C CYS A 123 6.48 7.81 17.81
N TRP A 124 6.10 8.99 18.37
CA TRP A 124 6.62 10.27 17.90
C TRP A 124 7.95 10.59 18.62
N THR A 125 8.90 11.10 17.85
CA THR A 125 10.26 11.37 18.32
C THR A 125 10.61 12.85 18.39
N ASP A 126 9.71 13.73 17.94
CA ASP A 126 9.88 15.18 17.96
C ASP A 126 8.77 15.82 18.78
N VAL A 127 9.13 16.55 19.82
CA VAL A 127 8.18 17.22 20.73
C VAL A 127 7.45 18.40 20.07
N HIS A 128 7.90 18.89 18.92
CA HIS A 128 7.27 19.97 18.17
C HIS A 128 6.54 19.47 16.92
N LYS A 129 6.36 18.15 16.76
CA LYS A 129 5.72 17.58 15.56
C LYS A 129 4.34 18.20 15.29
N LEU A 130 3.48 18.25 16.30
CA LEU A 130 2.12 18.81 16.13
C LEU A 130 2.16 20.30 15.78
N GLN A 131 3.03 21.09 16.43
CA GLN A 131 3.17 22.51 16.14
C GLN A 131 3.62 22.73 14.69
N ILE A 132 4.71 22.05 14.26
CA ILE A 132 5.25 22.17 12.89
C ILE A 132 4.18 21.87 11.84
N GLN A 133 3.40 20.82 12.02
CA GLN A 133 2.37 20.43 11.05
C GLN A 133 1.18 21.38 11.05
N MET A 134 0.78 21.87 12.23
CA MET A 134 -0.32 22.82 12.35
C MET A 134 0.04 24.19 11.79
N ASP A 135 1.29 24.66 11.96
CA ASP A 135 1.77 25.91 11.36
C ASP A 135 1.64 25.90 9.84
N ILE A 136 1.94 24.76 9.20
CA ILE A 136 1.77 24.58 7.76
C ILE A 136 0.29 24.61 7.37
N LEU A 137 -0.56 23.82 8.04
CA LEU A 137 -2.00 23.75 7.76
C LEU A 137 -2.72 25.11 7.94
N GLN A 138 -2.23 25.93 8.88
CA GLN A 138 -2.80 27.25 9.16
C GLN A 138 -2.28 28.34 8.22
N SER A 139 -0.98 28.27 7.86
CA SER A 139 -0.35 29.26 7.00
C SER A 139 -0.58 29.01 5.49
N GLN A 140 -0.93 27.78 5.10
CA GLN A 140 -1.14 27.37 3.73
C GLN A 140 -2.57 26.81 3.55
N PRO A 141 -3.58 27.62 3.25
CA PRO A 141 -5.00 27.21 3.21
C PRO A 141 -5.32 26.11 2.21
N ASP A 142 -4.50 26.00 1.14
CA ASP A 142 -4.65 24.99 0.09
C ASP A 142 -4.14 23.61 0.54
N VAL A 143 -3.38 23.53 1.63
CA VAL A 143 -2.92 22.25 2.20
C VAL A 143 -4.06 21.59 2.97
N SER A 144 -4.46 20.41 2.54
CA SER A 144 -5.52 19.59 3.15
C SER A 144 -4.98 18.63 4.20
N LEU A 145 -3.78 18.10 3.97
CA LEU A 145 -3.13 17.09 4.80
C LEU A 145 -1.62 17.34 4.83
N THR A 146 -1.03 17.25 6.02
CA THR A 146 0.42 17.18 6.20
C THR A 146 0.84 15.78 6.56
N VAL A 147 1.97 15.35 5.99
CA VAL A 147 2.67 14.09 6.30
C VAL A 147 4.15 14.36 6.50
N HIS A 148 4.86 13.48 7.16
CA HIS A 148 6.30 13.66 7.36
C HIS A 148 7.07 12.34 7.22
N ASN A 149 8.40 12.43 7.14
CA ASN A 149 9.25 11.27 7.16
C ASN A 149 9.28 10.59 8.53
N GLY A 150 9.60 9.32 8.55
CA GLY A 150 9.80 8.52 9.74
C GLY A 150 10.89 7.48 9.56
N TYR A 151 11.31 6.89 10.65
CA TYR A 151 12.19 5.73 10.61
C TYR A 151 11.36 4.46 10.68
N LYS A 152 11.54 3.57 9.70
CA LYS A 152 11.02 2.20 9.76
C LYS A 152 12.05 1.32 10.47
N VAL A 153 11.65 0.74 11.61
CA VAL A 153 12.44 -0.23 12.37
C VAL A 153 11.88 -1.63 12.06
N ASN A 154 12.65 -2.42 11.34
CA ASN A 154 12.29 -3.79 11.02
C ASN A 154 12.77 -4.73 12.13
N HIS A 155 11.85 -5.27 12.92
CA HIS A 155 12.16 -6.12 14.07
C HIS A 155 12.67 -7.52 13.69
N LYS A 156 12.43 -7.99 12.46
CA LYS A 156 13.01 -9.26 11.95
C LYS A 156 14.46 -9.13 11.54
N THR A 157 14.77 -8.09 10.76
CA THR A 157 16.14 -7.85 10.23
C THR A 157 16.99 -6.98 11.14
N ARG A 158 16.37 -6.34 12.14
CA ARG A 158 17.00 -5.35 13.06
C ARG A 158 17.61 -4.16 12.31
N THR A 159 16.98 -3.75 11.22
CA THR A 159 17.39 -2.58 10.41
C THR A 159 16.54 -1.38 10.74
N LYS A 160 17.14 -0.18 10.64
CA LYS A 160 16.47 1.11 10.75
C LYS A 160 16.77 1.91 9.50
N GLU A 161 15.73 2.34 8.79
CA GLU A 161 15.85 3.09 7.54
C GLU A 161 14.79 4.21 7.48
N LEU A 162 15.05 5.26 6.69
CA LEU A 162 14.04 6.26 6.38
C LEU A 162 12.94 5.63 5.51
N MET A 163 11.70 6.00 5.76
CA MET A 163 10.55 5.48 5.00
C MET A 163 10.44 6.14 3.63
N VAL A 164 10.79 7.40 3.53
CA VAL A 164 10.62 8.21 2.32
C VAL A 164 11.95 8.80 1.90
N ASN A 165 12.25 8.73 0.58
CA ASN A 165 13.51 9.19 0.01
C ASN A 165 13.46 10.63 -0.54
N TYR A 166 12.42 11.42 -0.19
CA TYR A 166 12.42 12.85 -0.49
C TYR A 166 13.35 13.57 0.48
N GLU A 167 14.31 14.32 -0.06
CA GLU A 167 15.31 15.02 0.74
C GLU A 167 14.80 16.36 1.28
N GLU A 168 13.79 16.96 0.62
CA GLU A 168 13.25 18.29 0.93
C GLU A 168 11.75 18.26 1.15
N ASP A 169 11.26 19.26 1.89
CA ASP A 169 9.83 19.54 2.06
C ASP A 169 9.19 19.86 0.71
N ARG A 170 7.98 19.31 0.46
CA ARG A 170 7.34 19.47 -0.84
C ARG A 170 5.86 19.15 -0.85
N TYR A 171 5.16 19.63 -1.87
CA TYR A 171 3.86 19.10 -2.24
C TYR A 171 3.99 17.73 -2.87
N VAL A 172 3.10 16.80 -2.50
CA VAL A 172 3.10 15.42 -2.99
C VAL A 172 2.07 15.27 -4.11
N PRO A 173 2.50 15.05 -5.36
CA PRO A 173 1.56 14.87 -6.46
C PRO A 173 0.82 13.52 -6.36
N VAL A 174 -0.41 13.47 -6.87
CA VAL A 174 -1.25 12.24 -6.85
C VAL A 174 -0.54 11.00 -7.45
N PRO A 175 0.24 11.10 -8.55
CA PRO A 175 0.99 9.96 -9.05
C PRO A 175 1.96 9.36 -8.02
N ASP A 176 2.57 10.20 -7.16
CA ASP A 176 3.47 9.73 -6.11
C ASP A 176 2.69 9.04 -4.98
N LEU A 177 1.51 9.56 -4.61
CA LEU A 177 0.60 8.91 -3.65
C LEU A 177 0.10 7.54 -4.13
N LEU A 178 -0.03 7.36 -5.44
CA LEU A 178 -0.40 6.09 -6.05
C LEU A 178 0.80 5.14 -6.21
N SER A 179 2.04 5.64 -6.13
CA SER A 179 3.25 4.82 -6.28
C SER A 179 3.43 3.85 -5.09
N ILE A 180 3.95 2.64 -5.35
CA ILE A 180 4.33 1.69 -4.29
C ILE A 180 5.53 2.19 -3.49
N HIS A 181 6.47 2.90 -4.14
CA HIS A 181 7.75 3.23 -3.54
C HIS A 181 7.74 4.54 -2.76
N ASN A 182 6.91 5.52 -3.17
CA ASN A 182 6.98 6.88 -2.65
C ASN A 182 5.64 7.43 -2.13
N GLY A 183 4.56 6.66 -2.14
CA GLY A 183 3.23 7.15 -1.77
C GLY A 183 2.74 6.72 -0.39
N MET A 184 3.48 5.88 0.31
CA MET A 184 3.10 5.40 1.64
C MET A 184 3.96 6.10 2.70
N PHE A 185 3.35 7.08 3.36
CA PHE A 185 3.89 7.71 4.55
C PHE A 185 3.45 6.95 5.81
N PRO A 186 4.20 7.04 6.93
CA PRO A 186 3.75 6.41 8.17
C PRO A 186 2.40 6.96 8.60
N THR A 187 1.47 6.12 9.05
CA THR A 187 0.17 6.53 9.62
C THR A 187 0.37 7.56 10.72
N ALA A 188 1.37 7.37 11.56
CA ALA A 188 1.76 8.28 12.64
C ALA A 188 2.21 9.68 12.16
N SER A 189 2.37 9.89 10.84
CA SER A 189 2.73 11.19 10.28
C SER A 189 1.53 12.05 9.88
N LEU A 190 0.32 11.49 9.76
CA LEU A 190 -0.83 12.18 9.22
C LEU A 190 -1.39 13.22 10.18
N VAL A 191 -1.54 14.47 9.71
CA VAL A 191 -2.32 15.52 10.37
C VAL A 191 -3.12 16.29 9.32
N GLY A 192 -4.41 16.42 9.52
CA GLY A 192 -5.31 17.14 8.59
C GLY A 192 -6.64 17.50 9.23
N LYS A 193 -7.52 18.18 8.48
CA LYS A 193 -8.87 18.49 8.94
C LYS A 193 -9.66 17.21 9.21
N LYS A 194 -10.43 17.19 10.28
CA LYS A 194 -11.19 16.02 10.74
C LYS A 194 -12.06 15.40 9.61
N GLU A 195 -12.67 16.23 8.80
CA GLU A 195 -13.56 15.82 7.71
C GLU A 195 -12.87 14.83 6.74
N ILE A 196 -11.59 15.01 6.46
CA ILE A 196 -10.82 14.15 5.57
C ILE A 196 -10.87 12.69 6.06
N PHE A 197 -10.82 12.48 7.36
CA PHE A 197 -10.72 11.17 7.97
C PHE A 197 -12.04 10.39 7.96
N TYR A 198 -13.20 11.03 7.88
CA TYR A 198 -14.47 10.32 7.72
C TYR A 198 -15.03 10.38 6.29
N GLU A 199 -14.77 11.44 5.54
CA GLU A 199 -15.18 11.53 4.14
C GLU A 199 -14.45 10.52 3.25
N SER A 200 -13.19 10.17 3.56
CA SER A 200 -12.41 9.15 2.85
C SER A 200 -12.98 7.73 2.96
N PHE A 201 -13.97 7.47 3.81
CA PHE A 201 -14.49 6.12 4.07
C PHE A 201 -15.05 5.40 2.85
N PHE A 202 -15.59 6.13 1.87
CA PHE A 202 -16.09 5.50 0.64
C PHE A 202 -14.98 4.86 -0.21
N LEU A 203 -13.72 5.25 0.01
CA LEU A 203 -12.56 4.64 -0.64
C LEU A 203 -12.06 3.40 0.11
N VAL A 204 -12.46 3.20 1.37
CA VAL A 204 -11.99 2.07 2.18
C VAL A 204 -12.55 0.76 1.65
N THR A 205 -11.67 -0.15 1.28
CA THR A 205 -11.99 -1.48 0.73
C THR A 205 -11.41 -2.61 1.56
N SER A 206 -10.58 -2.26 2.55
CA SER A 206 -9.89 -3.20 3.45
C SER A 206 -9.64 -2.54 4.81
N PHE A 207 -8.90 -3.20 5.67
CA PHE A 207 -8.48 -2.64 6.97
C PHE A 207 -7.42 -1.53 6.86
N VAL A 208 -6.89 -1.25 5.67
CA VAL A 208 -5.98 -0.13 5.41
C VAL A 208 -6.78 1.16 5.26
N GLN A 209 -6.50 2.14 6.09
CA GLN A 209 -7.24 3.40 6.13
C GLN A 209 -6.38 4.63 5.83
N ASP A 210 -5.08 4.56 6.05
CA ASP A 210 -4.13 5.65 5.80
C ASP A 210 -4.07 6.05 4.32
N TRP A 211 -3.99 5.10 3.42
CA TRP A 211 -3.92 5.36 1.98
C TRP A 211 -5.21 5.99 1.42
N PRO A 212 -6.44 5.49 1.71
CA PRO A 212 -7.68 6.20 1.41
C PRO A 212 -7.72 7.64 1.89
N ILE A 213 -7.23 7.92 3.11
CA ILE A 213 -7.15 9.27 3.68
C ILE A 213 -6.27 10.17 2.81
N MET A 214 -5.06 9.74 2.46
CA MET A 214 -4.13 10.50 1.64
C MET A 214 -4.68 10.76 0.23
N LEU A 215 -5.27 9.75 -0.40
CA LEU A 215 -5.88 9.89 -1.73
C LEU A 215 -7.08 10.84 -1.71
N TYR A 216 -7.95 10.73 -0.71
CA TYR A 216 -9.07 11.66 -0.58
C TYR A 216 -8.59 13.09 -0.32
N ALA A 217 -7.63 13.28 0.59
CA ALA A 217 -7.05 14.58 0.90
C ALA A 217 -6.53 15.28 -0.36
N SER A 218 -5.89 14.53 -1.27
CA SER A 218 -5.37 15.07 -2.54
C SER A 218 -6.45 15.51 -3.55
N THR A 219 -7.72 15.20 -3.29
CA THR A 219 -8.85 15.65 -4.14
C THR A 219 -9.48 16.96 -3.67
N ILE A 220 -9.21 17.36 -2.44
CA ILE A 220 -9.80 18.57 -1.82
C ILE A 220 -8.75 19.63 -1.48
N GLY A 221 -7.49 19.35 -1.66
CA GLY A 221 -6.36 20.26 -1.45
C GLY A 221 -5.03 19.53 -1.62
N ASP A 222 -3.95 20.23 -1.33
CA ASP A 222 -2.61 19.67 -1.46
C ASP A 222 -2.24 18.79 -0.26
N VAL A 223 -1.48 17.73 -0.53
CA VAL A 223 -0.77 16.94 0.51
C VAL A 223 0.65 17.47 0.61
N TYR A 224 1.04 17.94 1.80
CA TYR A 224 2.35 18.52 2.04
C TYR A 224 3.24 17.58 2.85
N TYR A 225 4.41 17.26 2.33
CA TYR A 225 5.41 16.42 2.97
C TYR A 225 6.49 17.24 3.63
N ILE A 226 6.84 16.86 4.88
CA ILE A 226 7.93 17.40 5.70
C ILE A 226 9.05 16.37 5.73
N SER A 227 10.23 16.73 5.28
CA SER A 227 11.39 15.83 5.14
C SER A 227 11.96 15.36 6.49
N LYS A 228 11.75 16.14 7.57
CA LYS A 228 12.20 15.83 8.92
C LYS A 228 11.55 14.53 9.42
N PRO A 229 12.32 13.50 9.83
CA PRO A 229 11.75 12.30 10.44
C PRO A 229 11.30 12.60 11.88
N MET A 230 10.00 12.46 12.16
CA MET A 230 9.42 12.81 13.46
C MET A 230 8.68 11.62 14.11
N CYS A 231 8.77 10.41 13.56
CA CYS A 231 8.24 9.20 14.17
C CYS A 231 9.11 7.96 13.89
N ILE A 232 8.85 6.92 14.66
CA ILE A 232 9.33 5.55 14.41
C ILE A 232 8.11 4.70 14.09
N TYR A 233 8.17 4.02 12.94
CA TYR A 233 7.25 2.96 12.54
C TYR A 233 7.85 1.59 12.86
N ASN A 234 7.25 0.89 13.82
CA ASN A 234 7.68 -0.45 14.21
C ASN A 234 7.09 -1.49 13.26
N TYR A 235 7.95 -2.02 12.36
CA TYR A 235 7.57 -2.89 11.26
C TYR A 235 7.85 -4.37 11.56
N LEU A 236 6.88 -5.23 11.26
CA LEU A 236 6.96 -6.69 11.48
C LEU A 236 7.16 -7.08 12.95
N ILE A 237 6.56 -6.35 13.86
CA ILE A 237 6.45 -6.79 15.25
C ILE A 237 5.43 -7.94 15.35
N GLU A 238 5.55 -8.75 16.38
CA GLU A 238 4.67 -9.90 16.58
C GLU A 238 3.21 -9.43 16.72
N GLN A 239 2.29 -10.13 16.03
CA GLN A 239 0.84 -9.84 16.00
C GLN A 239 0.44 -8.48 15.39
N SER A 240 1.38 -7.68 14.87
CA SER A 240 1.02 -6.45 14.16
C SER A 240 0.27 -6.71 12.85
N TRP A 241 -0.39 -5.65 12.35
CA TRP A 241 -1.01 -5.70 11.02
C TRP A 241 0.00 -6.10 9.94
N SER A 242 1.19 -5.50 9.94
CA SER A 242 2.23 -5.79 8.94
C SER A 242 2.69 -7.26 8.98
N SER A 243 2.84 -7.84 10.18
CA SER A 243 3.18 -9.27 10.32
C SER A 243 2.05 -10.18 9.85
N ASN A 244 0.81 -9.86 10.21
CA ASN A 244 -0.35 -10.68 9.87
C ASN A 244 -0.67 -10.69 8.38
N TYR A 245 -0.54 -9.55 7.68
CA TYR A 245 -0.91 -9.44 6.27
C TYR A 245 0.25 -9.67 5.32
N LEU A 246 1.45 -9.14 5.61
CA LEU A 246 2.55 -9.21 4.66
C LEU A 246 3.28 -10.55 4.68
N LEU A 247 3.22 -11.29 5.81
CA LEU A 247 3.84 -12.60 5.93
C LEU A 247 2.90 -13.76 5.55
N ASN A 248 1.59 -13.52 5.48
CA ASN A 248 0.60 -14.50 5.05
C ASN A 248 0.22 -14.24 3.59
N GLN A 249 0.49 -15.19 2.71
CA GLN A 249 0.29 -15.03 1.27
C GLN A 249 -1.19 -14.82 0.89
N GLU A 250 -2.13 -15.55 1.53
CA GLU A 250 -3.57 -15.41 1.25
C GLU A 250 -4.08 -14.03 1.67
N LYS A 251 -3.70 -13.58 2.87
CA LYS A 251 -4.07 -12.23 3.36
C LYS A 251 -3.42 -11.14 2.50
N LYS A 252 -2.17 -11.33 2.07
CA LYS A 252 -1.49 -10.40 1.16
C LYS A 252 -2.19 -10.32 -0.19
N LEU A 253 -2.64 -11.44 -0.74
CA LEU A 253 -3.41 -11.47 -1.99
C LEU A 253 -4.74 -10.73 -1.82
N SER A 254 -5.49 -11.02 -0.75
CA SER A 254 -6.74 -10.32 -0.44
C SER A 254 -6.54 -8.80 -0.33
N LEU A 255 -5.45 -8.38 0.30
CA LEU A 255 -5.09 -6.96 0.42
C LEU A 255 -4.81 -6.32 -0.94
N ILE A 256 -4.04 -6.98 -1.81
CA ILE A 256 -3.74 -6.46 -3.16
C ILE A 256 -5.03 -6.33 -3.99
N ILE A 257 -5.96 -7.28 -3.88
CA ILE A 257 -7.26 -7.21 -4.56
C ILE A 257 -8.06 -6.02 -4.04
N SER A 258 -8.09 -5.83 -2.72
CA SER A 258 -8.78 -4.67 -2.13
C SER A 258 -8.18 -3.33 -2.58
N PHE A 259 -6.87 -3.28 -2.83
CA PHE A 259 -6.22 -2.11 -3.40
C PHE A 259 -6.62 -1.85 -4.85
N GLN A 260 -6.86 -2.90 -5.66
CA GLN A 260 -7.41 -2.72 -7.01
C GLN A 260 -8.79 -2.04 -6.97
N GLU A 261 -9.65 -2.49 -6.06
CA GLU A 261 -10.96 -1.88 -5.86
C GLU A 261 -10.85 -0.43 -5.39
N LEU A 262 -9.97 -0.15 -4.42
CA LEU A 262 -9.73 1.20 -3.91
C LEU A 262 -9.32 2.16 -5.04
N ILE A 263 -8.31 1.80 -5.84
CA ILE A 263 -7.84 2.68 -6.93
C ILE A 263 -8.89 2.84 -8.03
N ASN A 264 -9.74 1.84 -8.28
CA ASN A 264 -10.86 1.96 -9.21
C ASN A 264 -11.91 2.95 -8.68
N ARG A 265 -12.26 2.88 -7.38
CA ARG A 265 -13.16 3.85 -6.73
C ARG A 265 -12.58 5.27 -6.80
N PHE A 266 -11.29 5.43 -6.50
CA PHE A 266 -10.58 6.71 -6.60
C PHE A 266 -10.61 7.25 -8.03
N ASN A 267 -10.30 6.42 -9.03
CA ASN A 267 -10.32 6.80 -10.44
C ASN A 267 -11.72 7.25 -10.90
N SER A 268 -12.76 6.53 -10.51
CA SER A 268 -14.14 6.90 -10.80
C SER A 268 -14.54 8.22 -10.12
N TYR A 269 -14.16 8.39 -8.85
CA TYR A 269 -14.43 9.60 -8.08
C TYR A 269 -13.76 10.84 -8.71
N THR A 270 -12.51 10.70 -9.15
CA THR A 270 -11.76 11.77 -9.83
C THR A 270 -12.09 11.90 -11.32
N GLN A 271 -13.12 11.21 -11.81
CA GLN A 271 -13.54 11.22 -13.22
C GLN A 271 -12.38 10.93 -14.19
N CYS A 272 -11.53 9.96 -13.84
CA CYS A 272 -10.36 9.53 -14.60
C CYS A 272 -9.28 10.62 -14.79
N GLN A 273 -9.27 11.66 -13.96
CA GLN A 273 -8.25 12.72 -14.03
C GLN A 273 -6.82 12.19 -13.93
N PHE A 274 -6.61 11.07 -13.20
CA PHE A 274 -5.30 10.47 -12.93
C PHE A 274 -5.13 9.09 -13.60
N GLU A 275 -5.82 8.86 -14.71
CA GLU A 275 -5.91 7.55 -15.38
C GLU A 275 -4.54 6.88 -15.62
N ASP A 276 -3.53 7.63 -16.07
CA ASP A 276 -2.19 7.08 -16.36
C ASP A 276 -1.49 6.59 -15.06
N ALA A 277 -1.62 7.32 -13.96
CA ALA A 277 -1.07 6.91 -12.67
C ALA A 277 -1.82 5.70 -12.09
N VAL A 278 -3.14 5.67 -12.26
CA VAL A 278 -4.00 4.55 -11.87
C VAL A 278 -3.65 3.29 -12.69
N LYS A 279 -3.49 3.40 -14.00
CA LYS A 279 -3.05 2.28 -14.85
C LYS A 279 -1.70 1.73 -14.40
N ARG A 280 -0.74 2.61 -14.14
CA ARG A 280 0.57 2.22 -13.62
C ARG A 280 0.46 1.49 -12.28
N LYS A 281 -0.33 2.01 -11.35
CA LYS A 281 -0.56 1.35 -10.04
C LYS A 281 -1.24 0.00 -10.20
N ARG A 282 -2.24 -0.09 -11.05
CA ARG A 282 -2.94 -1.35 -11.36
C ARG A 282 -1.96 -2.41 -11.90
N ALA A 283 -1.10 -2.03 -12.84
CA ALA A 283 -0.07 -2.92 -13.37
C ALA A 283 0.91 -3.41 -12.28
N LEU A 284 1.33 -2.53 -11.35
CA LEU A 284 2.17 -2.89 -10.20
C LEU A 284 1.48 -3.89 -9.26
N LEU A 285 0.19 -3.69 -8.99
CA LEU A 285 -0.60 -4.61 -8.16
C LEU A 285 -0.76 -5.98 -8.83
N TRP A 286 -1.00 -6.01 -10.16
CA TRP A 286 -1.02 -7.25 -10.92
C TRP A 286 0.33 -7.98 -10.91
N ALA A 287 1.42 -7.25 -11.07
CA ALA A 287 2.75 -7.83 -10.95
C ALA A 287 2.98 -8.49 -9.57
N ALA A 288 2.52 -7.85 -8.49
CA ALA A 288 2.60 -8.40 -7.15
C ALA A 288 1.71 -9.65 -6.96
N ILE A 289 0.55 -9.72 -7.62
CA ILE A 289 -0.29 -10.95 -7.64
C ILE A 289 0.45 -12.09 -8.31
N ILE A 290 1.09 -11.85 -9.46
CA ILE A 290 1.90 -12.87 -10.14
C ILE A 290 2.99 -13.39 -9.20
N ASP A 291 3.73 -12.51 -8.52
CA ASP A 291 4.78 -12.91 -7.59
C ASP A 291 4.23 -13.84 -6.50
N ILE A 292 3.05 -13.54 -5.95
CA ILE A 292 2.43 -14.38 -4.90
C ILE A 292 1.99 -15.73 -5.46
N LEU A 293 1.33 -15.75 -6.60
CA LEU A 293 0.79 -16.99 -7.18
C LEU A 293 1.88 -17.94 -7.65
N PHE A 294 3.03 -17.42 -8.09
CA PHE A 294 4.12 -18.23 -8.65
C PHE A 294 5.31 -18.45 -7.69
N LEU A 295 5.31 -17.84 -6.49
CA LEU A 295 6.37 -18.00 -5.50
C LEU A 295 6.62 -19.46 -5.06
N PRO A 296 5.60 -20.30 -4.79
CA PRO A 296 5.83 -21.70 -4.41
C PRO A 296 6.55 -22.52 -5.48
N GLU A 297 6.47 -22.10 -6.74
CA GLU A 297 7.03 -22.79 -7.88
C GLU A 297 8.39 -22.26 -8.30
N ARG A 298 8.78 -21.08 -7.81
CA ARG A 298 10.14 -20.56 -7.95
C ARG A 298 11.16 -21.54 -7.34
N GLU A 299 10.87 -22.09 -6.18
CA GLU A 299 11.67 -23.12 -5.53
C GLU A 299 11.57 -24.47 -6.27
N TYR A 300 10.41 -24.76 -6.86
CA TYR A 300 10.12 -26.00 -7.54
C TYR A 300 10.62 -26.01 -8.99
N LEU A 301 10.49 -24.91 -9.74
CA LEU A 301 10.96 -24.80 -11.16
C LEU A 301 12.47 -24.72 -11.29
N GLN A 302 13.19 -24.31 -10.25
CA GLN A 302 14.65 -24.45 -10.21
C GLN A 302 15.10 -25.92 -10.22
N THR A 303 14.20 -26.84 -9.87
CA THR A 303 14.46 -28.27 -9.76
C THR A 303 13.93 -29.09 -10.93
N ILE A 304 13.11 -28.56 -11.88
CA ILE A 304 12.39 -29.38 -12.87
C ILE A 304 12.35 -28.79 -14.27
N ASN A 305 13.12 -29.42 -15.13
CA ASN A 305 13.12 -29.26 -16.60
C ASN A 305 12.06 -30.19 -17.23
N ASN A 306 10.72 -29.87 -17.20
CA ASN A 306 9.78 -30.77 -17.86
C ASN A 306 8.45 -30.15 -18.30
N ALA A 307 8.14 -30.20 -19.60
CA ALA A 307 6.90 -29.74 -20.24
C ALA A 307 5.62 -30.42 -19.71
N LYS A 308 5.69 -31.62 -19.12
CA LYS A 308 4.54 -32.33 -18.52
C LYS A 308 4.00 -31.64 -17.27
N LYS A 309 4.80 -30.82 -16.58
CA LYS A 309 4.40 -30.15 -15.35
C LYS A 309 3.83 -28.75 -15.61
N LEU A 310 4.16 -28.12 -16.74
CA LEU A 310 3.45 -26.93 -17.20
C LEU A 310 1.96 -27.25 -17.46
N LYS A 311 1.65 -28.43 -17.99
CA LYS A 311 0.26 -28.89 -18.19
C LYS A 311 -0.46 -29.08 -16.85
N TYR A 312 0.19 -29.69 -15.86
CA TYR A 312 -0.30 -29.83 -14.49
C TYR A 312 -0.50 -28.48 -13.83
N PHE A 313 0.37 -27.51 -14.08
CA PHE A 313 0.25 -26.15 -13.61
C PHE A 313 -0.98 -25.44 -14.19
N PHE A 314 -1.23 -25.57 -15.49
CA PHE A 314 -2.44 -25.02 -16.12
C PHE A 314 -3.72 -25.67 -15.62
N GLU A 315 -3.71 -26.99 -15.43
CA GLU A 315 -4.85 -27.72 -14.89
C GLU A 315 -5.11 -27.35 -13.42
N ASN A 316 -4.06 -27.09 -12.64
CA ASN A 316 -4.18 -26.65 -11.24
C ASN A 316 -4.23 -25.12 -11.08
N TRP A 317 -3.83 -24.32 -12.06
CA TRP A 317 -4.09 -22.88 -12.10
C TRP A 317 -5.57 -22.59 -11.92
N PHE A 318 -6.44 -23.34 -12.57
CA PHE A 318 -7.87 -23.24 -12.41
C PHE A 318 -8.35 -23.75 -11.05
N GLU A 319 -7.75 -24.79 -10.50
CA GLU A 319 -8.02 -25.23 -9.13
C GLU A 319 -7.52 -24.25 -8.10
N TYR A 320 -6.39 -23.59 -8.32
CA TYR A 320 -5.89 -22.48 -7.52
C TYR A 320 -6.79 -21.24 -7.66
N TYR A 321 -7.20 -20.93 -8.87
CA TYR A 321 -8.15 -19.87 -9.18
C TYR A 321 -9.55 -20.16 -8.62
N GLU A 322 -9.97 -21.42 -8.59
CA GLU A 322 -11.21 -21.86 -7.96
C GLU A 322 -11.14 -21.92 -6.42
N LYS A 323 -9.99 -22.21 -5.86
CA LYS A 323 -9.76 -22.17 -4.40
C LYS A 323 -9.63 -20.74 -3.85
N ILE A 324 -9.41 -19.75 -4.69
CA ILE A 324 -9.50 -18.33 -4.32
C ILE A 324 -10.96 -17.88 -4.50
N ASP A 325 -11.86 -18.44 -3.71
CA ASP A 325 -13.27 -18.00 -3.63
C ASP A 325 -13.39 -16.48 -3.39
N LEU A 326 -12.39 -15.86 -2.78
CA LEU A 326 -12.30 -14.43 -2.58
C LEU A 326 -12.12 -13.65 -3.90
N ILE A 327 -11.32 -14.16 -4.84
CA ILE A 327 -11.20 -13.56 -6.19
C ILE A 327 -12.53 -13.75 -6.94
N ARG A 328 -13.16 -14.90 -6.81
CA ARG A 328 -14.46 -15.19 -7.43
C ARG A 328 -15.57 -14.24 -6.96
N SER A 329 -15.66 -13.94 -5.68
CA SER A 329 -16.70 -13.05 -5.13
C SER A 329 -16.52 -11.59 -5.56
N HIS A 330 -15.30 -11.14 -5.82
CA HIS A 330 -15.00 -9.78 -6.27
C HIS A 330 -14.89 -9.63 -7.80
N LEU A 331 -14.61 -10.74 -8.50
CA LEU A 331 -14.55 -10.80 -9.96
C LEU A 331 -15.80 -11.46 -10.57
N SER A 332 -16.91 -11.46 -9.85
CA SER A 332 -18.17 -12.12 -10.25
C SER A 332 -18.78 -11.62 -11.57
N SER A 333 -18.26 -10.53 -12.14
CA SER A 333 -18.66 -9.99 -13.45
C SER A 333 -17.79 -10.47 -14.61
N VAL A 334 -16.69 -11.20 -14.35
CA VAL A 334 -15.76 -11.63 -15.39
C VAL A 334 -16.00 -13.09 -15.74
N SER A 335 -16.54 -13.35 -16.91
CA SER A 335 -16.66 -14.71 -17.38
C SER A 335 -15.28 -15.28 -17.79
N TYR A 336 -15.06 -16.55 -17.46
CA TYR A 336 -13.91 -17.33 -17.89
C TYR A 336 -13.62 -17.21 -19.40
N LEU A 337 -14.66 -17.09 -20.21
CA LEU A 337 -14.58 -16.90 -21.67
C LEU A 337 -13.95 -15.56 -22.05
N SER A 338 -14.25 -14.49 -21.34
CA SER A 338 -13.71 -13.15 -21.60
C SER A 338 -12.20 -13.08 -21.33
N PHE A 339 -11.75 -13.67 -20.23
CA PHE A 339 -10.32 -13.75 -19.91
C PHE A 339 -9.53 -14.51 -20.99
N ASN A 340 -10.00 -15.70 -21.39
CA ASN A 340 -9.34 -16.49 -22.42
C ASN A 340 -9.35 -15.82 -23.80
N MET A 341 -10.40 -15.10 -24.15
CA MET A 341 -10.51 -14.38 -25.41
C MET A 341 -9.60 -13.15 -25.46
N GLY A 342 -9.57 -12.35 -24.41
CA GLY A 342 -8.68 -11.19 -24.29
C GLY A 342 -7.21 -11.60 -24.35
N LEU A 343 -6.83 -12.62 -23.59
CA LEU A 343 -5.49 -13.19 -23.62
C LEU A 343 -5.13 -13.76 -24.99
N ALA A 344 -6.03 -14.51 -25.65
CA ALA A 344 -5.77 -15.09 -26.97
C ALA A 344 -5.60 -14.00 -28.05
N LEU A 345 -6.37 -12.91 -27.98
CA LEU A 345 -6.23 -11.77 -28.89
C LEU A 345 -4.91 -11.04 -28.67
N PHE A 346 -4.54 -10.83 -27.41
CA PHE A 346 -3.26 -10.23 -27.06
C PHE A 346 -2.08 -11.09 -27.55
N LEU A 347 -2.13 -12.41 -27.34
CA LEU A 347 -1.08 -13.34 -27.75
C LEU A 347 -0.94 -13.46 -29.27
N LYS A 348 -1.99 -13.15 -30.04
CA LYS A 348 -1.89 -13.08 -31.53
C LYS A 348 -0.83 -12.10 -32.01
N GLN A 349 -0.56 -11.05 -31.25
CA GLN A 349 0.46 -10.04 -31.58
C GLN A 349 1.88 -10.63 -31.58
N PHE A 350 2.09 -11.78 -30.93
CA PHE A 350 3.39 -12.47 -30.87
C PHE A 350 3.57 -13.56 -31.95
N CYS A 351 2.51 -13.89 -32.66
CA CYS A 351 2.57 -14.99 -33.66
C CYS A 351 3.68 -14.77 -34.67
N GLY A 352 4.57 -15.77 -34.79
CA GLY A 352 5.69 -15.79 -35.73
C GLY A 352 6.86 -14.88 -35.34
N ARG A 353 6.83 -14.23 -34.19
CA ARG A 353 7.89 -13.35 -33.69
C ARG A 353 8.70 -14.00 -32.57
N LYS A 354 9.99 -13.69 -32.53
CA LYS A 354 10.86 -14.06 -31.40
C LYS A 354 10.62 -13.10 -30.23
N ILE A 355 10.38 -13.65 -29.05
CA ILE A 355 10.10 -12.86 -27.85
C ILE A 355 11.39 -12.50 -27.15
N TYR A 356 11.66 -11.23 -27.06
CA TYR A 356 12.75 -10.64 -26.28
C TYR A 356 12.16 -9.93 -25.07
N VAL A 357 12.78 -10.09 -23.89
CA VAL A 357 12.35 -9.42 -22.66
C VAL A 357 13.41 -8.40 -22.25
N PHE A 358 13.03 -7.14 -22.18
CA PHE A 358 13.88 -6.08 -21.73
C PHE A 358 13.85 -5.99 -20.19
N CYS A 359 14.99 -6.10 -19.55
CA CYS A 359 15.40 -6.24 -18.15
C CYS A 359 15.72 -7.69 -17.78
N ALA A 360 17.01 -7.99 -17.63
CA ALA A 360 17.51 -9.23 -17.06
C ALA A 360 17.61 -9.10 -15.52
N SER A 361 16.47 -9.08 -14.85
CA SER A 361 16.29 -8.84 -13.41
C SER A 361 15.06 -9.59 -12.89
N SER A 362 14.69 -9.41 -11.63
CA SER A 362 13.46 -9.97 -11.05
C SER A 362 12.20 -9.63 -11.85
N ALA A 363 12.13 -8.43 -12.44
CA ALA A 363 11.03 -8.05 -13.33
C ALA A 363 11.00 -8.93 -14.61
N GLY A 364 12.15 -9.15 -15.23
CA GLY A 364 12.27 -10.04 -16.40
C GLY A 364 11.97 -11.51 -16.07
N GLU A 365 12.35 -11.96 -14.88
CA GLU A 365 11.99 -13.30 -14.38
C GLU A 365 10.46 -13.45 -14.25
N ARG A 366 9.79 -12.46 -13.62
CA ARG A 366 8.33 -12.42 -13.48
C ARG A 366 7.62 -12.49 -14.83
N MET A 367 8.05 -11.68 -15.80
CA MET A 367 7.47 -11.69 -17.14
C MET A 367 7.72 -13.02 -17.88
N ASN A 368 8.92 -13.60 -17.73
CA ASN A 368 9.22 -14.92 -18.29
C ASN A 368 8.33 -16.02 -17.70
N MET A 369 8.00 -15.94 -16.41
CA MET A 369 7.07 -16.87 -15.76
C MET A 369 5.66 -16.71 -16.33
N ALA A 370 5.16 -15.48 -16.47
CA ALA A 370 3.86 -15.19 -17.06
C ALA A 370 3.77 -15.71 -18.52
N LEU A 371 4.80 -15.50 -19.34
CA LEU A 371 4.86 -16.00 -20.71
C LEU A 371 4.88 -17.53 -20.77
N LYS A 372 5.68 -18.16 -19.92
CA LYS A 372 5.72 -19.65 -19.83
C LYS A 372 4.38 -20.23 -19.44
N ALA A 373 3.66 -19.56 -18.54
CA ALA A 373 2.32 -19.97 -18.11
C ALA A 373 1.33 -20.05 -19.27
N VAL A 374 1.52 -19.26 -20.33
CA VAL A 374 0.68 -19.31 -21.55
C VAL A 374 1.36 -20.02 -22.72
N GLY A 375 2.39 -20.83 -22.45
CA GLY A 375 3.06 -21.66 -23.46
C GLY A 375 4.02 -20.91 -24.38
N MET A 376 4.46 -19.70 -23.98
CA MET A 376 5.38 -18.87 -24.76
C MET A 376 6.80 -18.92 -24.18
N GLU A 377 7.80 -18.93 -25.07
CA GLU A 377 9.20 -18.95 -24.65
C GLU A 377 9.90 -17.63 -24.97
N VAL A 378 10.68 -17.14 -23.98
CA VAL A 378 11.61 -16.04 -24.20
C VAL A 378 12.83 -16.55 -24.95
N GLU A 379 13.16 -15.92 -26.06
CA GLU A 379 14.36 -16.21 -26.84
C GLU A 379 15.60 -15.58 -26.23
N CYS A 380 15.50 -14.31 -25.81
CA CYS A 380 16.63 -13.50 -25.36
C CYS A 380 16.18 -12.46 -24.36
N PHE A 381 17.07 -12.13 -23.39
CA PHE A 381 16.90 -10.96 -22.53
C PHE A 381 17.75 -9.78 -23.05
N VAL A 382 17.23 -8.58 -22.87
CA VAL A 382 17.94 -7.33 -23.16
C VAL A 382 18.17 -6.57 -21.85
N ASP A 383 19.33 -5.97 -21.67
CA ASP A 383 19.61 -5.15 -20.49
C ASP A 383 20.42 -3.90 -20.87
N ASN A 384 20.24 -2.79 -20.14
CA ASN A 384 21.03 -1.58 -20.35
C ASN A 384 22.45 -1.69 -19.80
N ALA A 385 22.69 -2.61 -18.87
CA ALA A 385 24.01 -2.82 -18.29
C ALA A 385 24.90 -3.60 -19.27
N GLU A 386 25.90 -2.90 -19.85
CA GLU A 386 26.88 -3.51 -20.77
C GLU A 386 27.62 -4.70 -20.15
N SER A 387 27.83 -4.69 -18.83
CA SER A 387 28.45 -5.81 -18.09
C SER A 387 27.68 -7.13 -18.15
N LYS A 388 26.38 -7.07 -18.50
CA LYS A 388 25.54 -8.26 -18.68
C LYS A 388 25.58 -8.80 -20.12
N ASN A 389 26.16 -8.06 -21.08
CA ASN A 389 26.19 -8.46 -22.47
C ASN A 389 26.96 -9.78 -22.66
N GLY A 390 26.34 -10.74 -23.31
CA GLY A 390 26.89 -12.09 -23.51
C GLY A 390 26.72 -13.04 -22.32
N SER A 391 26.25 -12.57 -21.17
CA SER A 391 25.91 -13.42 -20.02
C SER A 391 24.65 -14.26 -20.26
N LYS A 392 24.32 -15.10 -19.28
CA LYS A 392 23.06 -15.87 -19.27
C LYS A 392 22.19 -15.45 -18.10
N PHE A 393 20.89 -15.32 -18.36
CA PHE A 393 19.85 -15.12 -17.34
C PHE A 393 18.73 -16.13 -17.61
N LEU A 394 18.31 -16.89 -16.62
CA LEU A 394 17.34 -18.01 -16.74
C LEU A 394 17.66 -18.97 -17.89
N ASN A 395 18.94 -19.31 -18.07
CA ASN A 395 19.48 -20.13 -19.18
C ASN A 395 19.30 -19.54 -20.60
N LYS A 396 18.84 -18.29 -20.73
CA LYS A 396 18.75 -17.56 -22.00
C LYS A 396 19.87 -16.52 -22.10
N LYS A 397 20.27 -16.20 -23.34
CA LYS A 397 21.28 -15.18 -23.60
C LYS A 397 20.80 -13.79 -23.14
N VAL A 398 21.70 -12.99 -22.58
CA VAL A 398 21.48 -11.57 -22.33
C VAL A 398 22.30 -10.77 -23.36
N ILE A 399 21.69 -9.78 -23.97
CA ILE A 399 22.37 -8.82 -24.85
C ILE A 399 22.20 -7.40 -24.32
N SER A 400 23.16 -6.53 -24.59
CA SER A 400 23.01 -5.11 -24.26
C SER A 400 22.06 -4.42 -25.23
N PHE A 401 21.54 -3.25 -24.84
CA PHE A 401 20.75 -2.42 -25.74
C PHE A 401 21.53 -2.00 -26.99
N ASN A 402 22.85 -1.75 -26.87
CA ASN A 402 23.71 -1.45 -28.00
C ASN A 402 23.85 -2.64 -28.96
N ALA A 403 23.91 -3.85 -28.44
CA ALA A 403 23.91 -5.06 -29.27
C ALA A 403 22.55 -5.30 -29.96
N LEU A 404 21.43 -4.91 -29.31
CA LEU A 404 20.09 -4.98 -29.91
C LEU A 404 19.96 -4.05 -31.13
N LYS A 405 20.49 -2.82 -31.06
CA LYS A 405 20.45 -1.83 -32.15
C LYS A 405 21.01 -2.34 -33.47
N ASN A 406 21.95 -3.28 -33.40
CA ASN A 406 22.63 -3.85 -34.56
C ASN A 406 21.94 -5.12 -35.12
N GLN A 407 20.73 -5.43 -34.64
CA GLN A 407 19.96 -6.61 -35.09
C GLN A 407 18.80 -6.20 -36.01
N ILE A 408 18.35 -7.14 -36.82
CA ILE A 408 17.08 -7.04 -37.52
C ILE A 408 15.98 -7.19 -36.48
N LEU A 409 15.07 -6.23 -36.38
CA LEU A 409 14.04 -6.18 -35.34
C LEU A 409 12.63 -6.58 -35.84
N SER A 410 12.45 -6.64 -37.15
CA SER A 410 11.13 -6.91 -37.76
C SER A 410 10.55 -8.29 -37.42
N ASP A 411 11.41 -9.28 -37.10
CA ASP A 411 11.00 -10.64 -36.67
C ASP A 411 10.89 -10.78 -35.14
N LYS A 412 10.97 -9.70 -34.42
CA LYS A 412 10.98 -9.71 -32.93
C LYS A 412 9.84 -8.92 -32.35
N VAL A 413 9.43 -9.30 -31.15
CA VAL A 413 8.67 -8.45 -30.22
C VAL A 413 9.49 -8.26 -28.95
N ILE A 414 9.61 -7.03 -28.51
CA ILE A 414 10.36 -6.69 -27.30
C ILE A 414 9.35 -6.33 -26.20
N LEU A 415 9.31 -7.14 -25.16
CA LEU A 415 8.44 -6.92 -24.02
C LEU A 415 9.25 -6.20 -22.94
N VAL A 416 8.80 -5.03 -22.52
CA VAL A 416 9.41 -4.30 -21.41
C VAL A 416 8.91 -4.90 -20.10
N ALA A 417 9.81 -5.39 -19.25
CA ALA A 417 9.42 -6.05 -18.00
C ALA A 417 9.35 -5.12 -16.80
N SER A 418 10.15 -4.07 -16.79
CA SER A 418 10.25 -3.17 -15.63
C SER A 418 9.24 -2.04 -15.72
N LEU A 419 8.33 -1.98 -14.75
CA LEU A 419 7.39 -0.87 -14.58
C LEU A 419 8.08 0.43 -14.13
N ASP A 420 9.16 0.33 -13.34
CA ASP A 420 9.89 1.49 -12.83
C ASP A 420 10.65 2.25 -13.93
N TYR A 421 11.17 1.50 -14.90
CA TYR A 421 11.95 2.06 -16.02
C TYR A 421 11.17 2.04 -17.35
N ASP A 422 9.86 1.74 -17.32
CA ASP A 422 9.04 1.56 -18.52
C ASP A 422 9.15 2.75 -19.48
N VAL A 423 8.93 3.96 -19.00
CA VAL A 423 8.98 5.20 -19.80
C VAL A 423 10.36 5.41 -20.45
N GLN A 424 11.44 5.14 -19.73
CA GLN A 424 12.81 5.32 -20.26
C GLN A 424 13.13 4.28 -21.33
N ILE A 425 12.77 3.02 -21.08
CA ILE A 425 13.01 1.92 -22.01
C ILE A 425 12.16 2.09 -23.27
N VAL A 426 10.89 2.47 -23.11
CA VAL A 426 9.98 2.75 -24.25
C VAL A 426 10.56 3.86 -25.14
N LYS A 427 11.04 4.96 -24.56
CA LYS A 427 11.74 6.03 -25.35
C LYS A 427 12.98 5.50 -26.10
N GLN A 428 13.75 4.60 -25.49
CA GLN A 428 14.89 3.98 -26.16
C GLN A 428 14.44 3.12 -27.35
N LEU A 429 13.39 2.29 -27.17
CA LEU A 429 12.88 1.41 -28.22
C LEU A 429 12.20 2.18 -29.36
N GLN A 430 11.51 3.29 -29.07
CA GLN A 430 10.93 4.19 -30.07
C GLN A 430 11.97 4.80 -31.01
N SER A 431 13.21 4.89 -30.58
CA SER A 431 14.31 5.39 -31.43
C SER A 431 14.80 4.37 -32.45
N LEU A 432 14.37 3.10 -32.36
CA LEU A 432 14.79 2.03 -33.24
C LEU A 432 13.82 1.87 -34.42
N LYS A 433 14.39 1.68 -35.61
CA LYS A 433 13.61 1.45 -36.82
C LYS A 433 13.05 0.02 -36.81
N ASP A 434 11.80 -0.13 -37.27
CA ASP A 434 11.11 -1.42 -37.42
C ASP A 434 11.06 -2.25 -36.12
N CYS A 435 11.10 -1.58 -34.95
CA CYS A 435 11.05 -2.19 -33.64
C CYS A 435 9.60 -2.30 -33.17
N TYR A 436 9.09 -3.53 -33.04
CA TYR A 436 7.82 -3.78 -32.40
C TYR A 436 8.05 -4.10 -30.92
N PHE A 437 7.43 -3.33 -30.04
CA PHE A 437 7.56 -3.52 -28.60
C PHE A 437 6.21 -3.32 -27.89
N ILE A 438 6.12 -3.85 -26.69
CA ILE A 438 4.99 -3.71 -25.77
C ILE A 438 5.57 -3.20 -24.45
N SER A 439 5.00 -2.12 -23.93
CA SER A 439 5.38 -1.57 -22.62
C SER A 439 5.01 -2.51 -21.48
N ALA A 440 5.65 -2.37 -20.34
CA ALA A 440 5.30 -3.14 -19.15
C ALA A 440 3.84 -2.87 -18.74
N MET A 441 3.41 -1.62 -18.80
CA MET A 441 2.03 -1.23 -18.51
C MET A 441 1.04 -1.92 -19.45
N GLU A 442 1.28 -1.85 -20.76
CA GLU A 442 0.42 -2.49 -21.77
C GLU A 442 0.39 -4.02 -21.59
N PHE A 443 1.55 -4.65 -21.33
CA PHE A 443 1.61 -6.09 -21.07
C PHE A 443 0.74 -6.49 -19.89
N TYR A 444 0.88 -5.86 -18.75
CA TYR A 444 0.12 -6.23 -17.55
C TYR A 444 -1.36 -5.87 -17.67
N GLU A 445 -1.72 -4.77 -18.33
CA GLU A 445 -3.11 -4.44 -18.60
C GLU A 445 -3.81 -5.45 -19.49
N HIS A 446 -3.18 -5.87 -20.58
CA HIS A 446 -3.80 -6.81 -21.53
C HIS A 446 -3.70 -8.28 -21.08
N PHE A 447 -2.62 -8.65 -20.39
CA PHE A 447 -2.44 -9.99 -19.85
C PHE A 447 -3.48 -10.33 -18.79
N PHE A 448 -3.95 -9.32 -18.05
CA PHE A 448 -4.98 -9.43 -17.04
C PHE A 448 -6.25 -8.64 -17.37
N ALA A 449 -6.44 -8.25 -18.64
CA ALA A 449 -7.64 -7.54 -19.07
C ALA A 449 -8.88 -8.38 -18.80
N PHE A 450 -9.50 -8.07 -17.69
CA PHE A 450 -10.88 -8.39 -17.42
C PHE A 450 -11.71 -7.34 -18.16
N ASP A 451 -12.65 -7.76 -19.01
CA ASP A 451 -13.43 -6.87 -19.84
C ASP A 451 -13.91 -5.60 -19.14
N LYS A 452 -13.86 -4.49 -19.89
CA LYS A 452 -14.47 -3.21 -19.55
C LYS A 452 -15.98 -3.31 -19.48
#